data_0fc3ba5821b48e73dbb14af419cabefa
#
_entry.id   0fc3ba5821b48e73dbb14af419cabefa
#
_cell.length_a   1.000
_cell.length_b   1.000
_cell.length_c   1.000
_cell.angle_alpha   90.00
_cell.angle_beta   90.00
_cell.angle_gamma   90.00
#
_symmetry.space_group_name_H-M   'P 1'
#
loop_
_entity.id
_entity.type
_entity.pdbx_description
1 polymer ?
#
loop_
_entity_poly.entity_id
_entity_poly.type
_entity_poly.pdbx_seq_one_letter_code
_entity_poly.pdbx_strand_id
1 'polypeptide(L)'
;MCIRDRFMSACNGCQIDFVVAHYYAWDNAQDFKNYLTKFHKTFNKPVWVTEFGVTSGNADEFLKQVLPWMDAQPWIERYAYHMVAPSTDQKYLISADGQSLSSIGKIFATA
;
A
#
# COMPACT_ATOMS: atom_id res chain seq x y z
N MET A 1 5.28 3.37 -22.29
CA MET A 1 5.32 2.07 -21.58
C MET A 1 6.21 2.19 -20.36
N CYS A 2 5.71 1.82 -19.19
CA CYS A 2 6.53 1.87 -17.97
C CYS A 2 7.53 0.70 -17.90
N ILE A 3 8.51 0.81 -17.01
CA ILE A 3 9.56 -0.21 -16.85
C ILE A 3 8.95 -1.59 -16.53
N ARG A 4 7.90 -1.61 -15.72
CA ARG A 4 7.16 -2.81 -15.36
C ARG A 4 6.61 -3.55 -16.57
N ASP A 5 5.98 -2.81 -17.49
CA ASP A 5 5.38 -3.38 -18.69
C ASP A 5 6.46 -3.94 -19.63
N ARG A 6 7.57 -3.25 -19.72
CA ARG A 6 8.74 -3.73 -20.50
C ARG A 6 9.31 -5.01 -19.94
N PHE A 7 9.44 -5.07 -18.62
CA PHE A 7 9.91 -6.27 -17.94
C PHE A 7 8.99 -7.46 -18.23
N MET A 8 7.69 -7.28 -18.05
CA MET A 8 6.70 -8.35 -18.29
C MET A 8 6.71 -8.81 -19.74
N SER A 9 6.86 -7.90 -20.70
CA SER A 9 6.94 -8.24 -22.13
C SER A 9 8.22 -9.00 -22.46
N ALA A 10 9.35 -8.62 -21.86
CA ALA A 10 10.64 -9.23 -22.13
C ALA A 10 10.81 -10.57 -21.41
N CYS A 11 10.11 -10.78 -20.31
CA CYS A 11 10.25 -11.93 -19.42
C CYS A 11 9.35 -13.10 -19.88
N ASN A 12 9.42 -13.43 -21.16
CA ASN A 12 8.65 -14.54 -21.71
C ASN A 12 9.21 -15.86 -21.19
N GLY A 13 8.34 -16.64 -20.52
CA GLY A 13 8.76 -17.91 -19.92
C GLY A 13 9.37 -17.79 -18.53
N CYS A 14 9.51 -16.57 -17.98
CA CYS A 14 9.96 -16.40 -16.60
C CYS A 14 8.87 -16.87 -15.62
N GLN A 15 9.30 -17.45 -14.52
CA GLN A 15 8.42 -17.72 -13.41
C GLN A 15 8.30 -16.43 -12.57
N ILE A 16 7.10 -15.85 -12.51
CA ILE A 16 6.81 -14.67 -11.72
C ILE A 16 5.74 -15.06 -10.71
N ASP A 17 6.09 -15.03 -9.43
CA ASP A 17 5.21 -15.49 -8.36
C ASP A 17 4.27 -14.39 -7.86
N PHE A 18 4.71 -13.13 -7.93
CA PHE A 18 3.90 -11.96 -7.55
C PHE A 18 4.42 -10.71 -8.23
N VAL A 19 3.62 -9.65 -8.21
CA VAL A 19 4.02 -8.33 -8.68
C VAL A 19 3.96 -7.33 -7.53
N VAL A 20 4.78 -6.29 -7.59
CA VAL A 20 4.91 -5.31 -6.52
C VAL A 20 4.31 -3.98 -6.94
N ALA A 21 3.49 -3.40 -6.06
CA ALA A 21 2.89 -2.09 -6.26
C ALA A 21 3.32 -1.13 -5.16
N HIS A 22 3.54 0.12 -5.54
CA HIS A 22 3.74 1.25 -4.63
C HIS A 22 2.67 2.29 -4.88
N TYR A 23 2.20 2.96 -3.81
CA TYR A 23 1.17 3.98 -3.96
C TYR A 23 1.38 5.09 -2.93
N TYR A 24 1.60 6.30 -3.42
CA TYR A 24 1.69 7.50 -2.60
C TYR A 24 0.78 8.56 -3.21
N ALA A 25 -0.22 8.99 -2.46
CA ALA A 25 -1.16 9.99 -2.93
C ALA A 25 -1.91 10.61 -1.74
N TRP A 26 -2.91 11.42 -2.03
CA TRP A 26 -3.81 11.96 -1.04
C TRP A 26 -4.72 10.86 -0.46
N ASP A 27 -5.58 11.23 0.50
CA ASP A 27 -6.36 10.30 1.34
C ASP A 27 -7.60 9.69 0.66
N ASN A 28 -7.62 9.54 -0.65
CA ASN A 28 -8.77 8.97 -1.35
C ASN A 28 -8.69 7.44 -1.38
N ALA A 29 -9.45 6.80 -0.49
CA ALA A 29 -9.47 5.33 -0.41
C ALA A 29 -9.98 4.68 -1.70
N GLN A 30 -10.95 5.30 -2.37
CA GLN A 30 -11.50 4.72 -3.61
C GLN A 30 -10.46 4.73 -4.74
N ASP A 31 -9.68 5.79 -4.87
CA ASP A 31 -8.60 5.85 -5.86
C ASP A 31 -7.55 4.77 -5.61
N PHE A 32 -7.20 4.55 -4.35
CA PHE A 32 -6.28 3.49 -3.95
C PHE A 32 -6.81 2.10 -4.35
N LYS A 33 -8.07 1.83 -4.03
CA LYS A 33 -8.71 0.56 -4.37
C LYS A 33 -8.77 0.34 -5.87
N ASN A 34 -9.12 1.38 -6.62
CA ASN A 34 -9.18 1.35 -8.08
C ASN A 34 -7.81 1.07 -8.69
N TYR A 35 -6.77 1.74 -8.18
CA TYR A 35 -5.40 1.55 -8.63
C TYR A 35 -4.94 0.10 -8.45
N LEU A 36 -5.11 -0.47 -7.27
CA LEU A 36 -4.68 -1.84 -7.00
C LEU A 36 -5.51 -2.86 -7.78
N THR A 37 -6.81 -2.64 -7.92
CA THR A 37 -7.67 -3.52 -8.71
C THR A 37 -7.25 -3.55 -10.17
N LYS A 38 -6.99 -2.38 -10.75
CA LYS A 38 -6.51 -2.27 -12.14
C LYS A 38 -5.14 -2.92 -12.30
N PHE A 39 -4.26 -2.72 -11.32
CA PHE A 39 -2.93 -3.31 -11.31
C PHE A 39 -3.01 -4.84 -11.33
N HIS A 40 -3.84 -5.42 -10.48
CA HIS A 40 -4.04 -6.87 -10.45
C HIS A 40 -4.63 -7.39 -11.75
N LYS A 41 -5.63 -6.72 -12.31
CA LYS A 41 -6.25 -7.12 -13.59
C LYS A 41 -5.26 -7.07 -14.75
N THR A 42 -4.35 -6.10 -14.72
CA THR A 42 -3.36 -5.93 -15.80
C THR A 42 -2.35 -7.08 -15.81
N PHE A 43 -1.87 -7.51 -14.65
CA PHE A 43 -0.80 -8.50 -14.57
C PHE A 43 -1.29 -9.90 -14.22
N ASN A 44 -2.49 -10.03 -13.68
CA ASN A 44 -3.12 -11.30 -13.31
C ASN A 44 -2.23 -12.17 -12.41
N LYS A 45 -1.59 -11.53 -11.44
CA LYS A 45 -0.68 -12.15 -10.47
C LYS A 45 -1.04 -11.68 -9.07
N PRO A 46 -0.67 -12.44 -8.02
CA PRO A 46 -0.74 -11.92 -6.66
C PRO A 46 0.02 -10.62 -6.54
N VAL A 47 -0.47 -9.72 -5.69
CA VAL A 47 0.10 -8.38 -5.51
C VAL A 47 0.67 -8.25 -4.11
N TRP A 48 1.89 -7.73 -4.02
CA TRP A 48 2.51 -7.27 -2.79
C TRP A 48 2.56 -5.75 -2.84
N VAL A 49 1.88 -5.10 -1.90
CA VAL A 49 1.92 -3.65 -1.76
C VAL A 49 3.04 -3.31 -0.78
N THR A 50 4.25 -3.25 -1.28
CA THR A 50 5.45 -3.11 -0.42
C THR A 50 5.63 -1.71 0.12
N GLU A 51 5.00 -0.71 -0.51
CA GLU A 51 5.00 0.66 -0.02
C GLU A 51 3.67 1.32 -0.35
N PHE A 52 3.04 1.90 0.64
CA PHE A 52 1.93 2.83 0.42
C PHE A 52 1.88 3.83 1.57
N GLY A 53 1.39 5.01 1.30
CA GLY A 53 1.29 6.06 2.30
C GLY A 53 0.46 7.23 1.80
N VAL A 54 -0.04 8.02 2.76
CA VAL A 54 -0.81 9.22 2.48
C VAL A 54 0.12 10.42 2.53
N THR A 55 0.19 11.17 1.44
CA THR A 55 1.04 12.37 1.34
C THR A 55 0.32 13.64 1.80
N SER A 56 -1.02 13.63 1.80
CA SER A 56 -1.83 14.74 2.27
C SER A 56 -3.22 14.24 2.68
N GLY A 57 -3.85 14.94 3.62
CA GLY A 57 -5.20 14.64 4.07
C GLY A 57 -5.23 13.78 5.34
N ASN A 58 -6.31 13.04 5.53
CA ASN A 58 -6.59 12.28 6.75
C ASN A 58 -6.13 10.82 6.61
N ALA A 59 -4.93 10.54 7.08
CA ALA A 59 -4.37 9.19 7.03
C ALA A 59 -5.14 8.19 7.90
N ASP A 60 -5.70 8.62 9.03
CA ASP A 60 -6.48 7.77 9.92
C ASP A 60 -7.70 7.19 9.20
N GLU A 61 -8.49 8.07 8.58
CA GLU A 61 -9.69 7.64 7.84
C GLU A 61 -9.34 6.80 6.62
N PHE A 62 -8.28 7.14 5.93
CA PHE A 62 -7.79 6.36 4.80
C PHE A 62 -7.47 4.92 5.23
N LEU A 63 -6.68 4.76 6.28
CA LEU A 63 -6.29 3.42 6.76
C LEU A 63 -7.48 2.61 7.27
N LYS A 64 -8.41 3.25 7.98
CA LYS A 64 -9.63 2.55 8.44
C LYS A 64 -10.45 1.97 7.30
N GLN A 65 -10.38 2.57 6.12
CA GLN A 65 -11.11 2.10 4.95
C GLN A 65 -10.32 1.08 4.13
N VAL A 66 -9.02 1.28 3.95
CA VAL A 66 -8.24 0.43 3.03
C VAL A 66 -7.71 -0.85 3.67
N LEU A 67 -7.40 -0.86 4.97
CA LEU A 67 -6.85 -2.05 5.62
C LEU A 67 -7.83 -3.23 5.60
N PRO A 68 -9.10 -3.09 6.05
CA PRO A 68 -10.04 -4.19 5.96
C PRO A 68 -10.32 -4.62 4.52
N TRP A 69 -10.32 -3.65 3.59
CA TRP A 69 -10.52 -3.96 2.18
C TRP A 69 -9.38 -4.80 1.62
N MET A 70 -8.13 -4.43 1.93
CA MET A 70 -6.96 -5.21 1.48
C MET A 70 -6.97 -6.62 2.07
N ASP A 71 -7.31 -6.75 3.36
CA ASP A 71 -7.38 -8.05 4.01
C ASP A 71 -8.44 -8.97 3.38
N ALA A 72 -9.48 -8.38 2.80
CA ALA A 72 -10.55 -9.12 2.14
C ALA A 72 -10.21 -9.54 0.71
N GLN A 73 -9.13 -9.03 0.11
CA GLN A 73 -8.74 -9.37 -1.25
C GLN A 73 -7.76 -10.54 -1.27
N PRO A 74 -8.17 -11.73 -1.76
CA PRO A 74 -7.26 -12.90 -1.74
C PRO A 74 -6.02 -12.72 -2.61
N TRP A 75 -6.07 -11.81 -3.58
CA TRP A 75 -4.94 -11.54 -4.48
C TRP A 75 -3.93 -10.53 -3.91
N ILE A 76 -4.26 -9.85 -2.81
CA ILE A 76 -3.28 -9.04 -2.07
C ILE A 76 -2.69 -9.93 -0.98
N GLU A 77 -1.50 -10.43 -1.21
CA GLU A 77 -0.88 -11.38 -0.28
C GLU A 77 -0.18 -10.69 0.88
N ARG A 78 0.45 -9.53 0.62
CA ARG A 78 1.22 -8.79 1.64
C ARG A 78 1.12 -7.31 1.38
N TYR A 79 1.18 -6.52 2.46
CA TYR A 79 1.28 -5.07 2.35
C TYR A 79 2.09 -4.50 3.53
N ALA A 80 2.72 -3.34 3.29
CA ALA A 80 3.48 -2.61 4.30
C ALA A 80 3.29 -1.11 4.10
N TYR A 81 2.95 -0.41 5.18
CA TYR A 81 2.81 1.05 5.16
C TYR A 81 4.17 1.72 5.26
N HIS A 82 4.38 2.77 4.52
CA HIS A 82 5.61 3.57 4.57
C HIS A 82 5.35 4.85 5.37
N MET A 83 5.91 5.01 6.60
CA MET A 83 6.89 4.08 7.16
C MET A 83 6.86 4.06 8.68
N VAL A 84 7.66 3.16 9.25
CA VAL A 84 7.87 3.06 10.68
C VAL A 84 8.96 4.05 11.08
N ALA A 85 8.57 5.30 11.34
CA ALA A 85 9.49 6.38 11.72
C ALA A 85 8.70 7.44 12.49
N PRO A 86 9.38 8.23 13.37
CA PRO A 86 8.73 9.36 14.02
C PRO A 86 8.34 10.44 13.01
N SER A 87 7.19 11.08 13.22
CA SER A 87 6.72 12.15 12.36
C SER A 87 5.87 13.14 13.13
N THR A 88 6.06 14.42 12.87
CA THR A 88 5.26 15.49 13.45
C THR A 88 3.95 15.73 12.70
N ASP A 89 3.85 15.28 11.46
CA ASP A 89 2.67 15.47 10.63
C ASP A 89 1.70 14.29 10.64
N GLN A 90 1.93 13.32 11.52
CA GLN A 90 1.05 12.17 11.76
C GLN A 90 0.80 11.29 10.54
N LYS A 91 1.76 11.21 9.65
CA LYS A 91 1.68 10.36 8.45
C LYS A 91 2.47 9.07 8.55
N TYR A 92 3.23 8.90 9.63
CA TYR A 92 4.03 7.70 9.88
C TYR A 92 3.54 6.96 11.12
N LEU A 93 4.05 5.76 11.34
CA LEU A 93 3.51 4.84 12.34
C LEU A 93 4.01 5.10 13.77
N ILE A 94 5.02 5.94 13.93
CA ILE A 94 5.63 6.24 15.24
C ILE A 94 5.28 7.66 15.65
N SER A 95 5.03 7.86 16.94
CA SER A 95 4.79 9.20 17.49
C SER A 95 6.00 10.13 17.31
N ALA A 96 5.77 11.45 17.37
CA ALA A 96 6.81 12.45 17.13
C ALA A 96 8.01 12.31 18.07
N ASP A 97 7.79 11.87 19.32
CA ASP A 97 8.85 11.66 20.31
C ASP A 97 9.56 10.31 20.16
N GLY A 98 9.11 9.45 19.26
CA GLY A 98 9.70 8.15 19.01
C GLY A 98 9.42 7.09 20.08
N GLN A 99 8.56 7.37 21.06
CA GLN A 99 8.37 6.51 22.24
C GLN A 99 7.16 5.57 22.13
N SER A 100 6.25 5.82 21.19
CA SER A 100 5.02 5.03 21.06
C SER A 100 4.53 5.00 19.61
N LEU A 101 3.48 4.24 19.37
CA LEU A 101 2.79 4.28 18.07
C LEU A 101 2.04 5.59 17.94
N SER A 102 2.03 6.14 16.72
CA SER A 102 1.16 7.25 16.37
C SER A 102 -0.30 6.78 16.30
N SER A 103 -1.22 7.72 16.06
CA SER A 103 -2.62 7.38 15.82
C SER A 103 -2.77 6.35 14.70
N ILE A 104 -2.14 6.60 13.54
CA ILE A 104 -2.20 5.65 12.42
C ILE A 104 -1.40 4.37 12.70
N GLY A 105 -0.37 4.44 13.52
CA GLY A 105 0.36 3.25 13.94
C GLY A 105 -0.51 2.30 14.74
N LYS A 106 -1.36 2.83 15.62
CA LYS A 106 -2.33 2.03 16.38
C LYS A 106 -3.37 1.40 15.47
N ILE A 107 -3.88 2.15 14.52
CA ILE A 107 -4.84 1.64 13.53
C ILE A 107 -4.21 0.50 12.73
N PHE A 108 -3.00 0.70 12.24
CA PHE A 108 -2.30 -0.31 11.43
C PHE A 108 -2.03 -1.59 12.24
N ALA A 109 -1.61 -1.45 13.48
CA ALA A 109 -1.27 -2.59 14.34
C ALA A 109 -2.48 -3.44 14.77
N THR A 110 -3.69 -2.86 14.75
CA THR A 110 -4.91 -3.53 15.22
C THR A 110 -5.88 -3.90 14.09
N ALA A 111 -5.48 -3.64 12.88
CA ALA A 111 -6.31 -3.95 11.72
C ALA A 111 -6.43 -5.45 11.45
#